data_dcd3ab5507a0f857666d4d44c3b00f4f
#
_entry.id   dcd3ab5507a0f857666d4d44c3b00f4f
#
_cell.length_a   1.000
_cell.length_b   1.000
_cell.length_c   1.000
_cell.angle_alpha   90.00
_cell.angle_beta   90.00
_cell.angle_gamma   90.00
#
_symmetry.space_group_name_H-M   'P 1'
#
loop_
_entity.id
_entity.type
_entity.pdbx_description
1 polymer ?
#
loop_
_entity_poly.entity_id
_entity_poly.type
_entity_poly.pdbx_seq_one_letter_code
_entity_poly.pdbx_strand_id
1 'polypeptide(L)'
;AFMKAVAVPFLAMIALSCASADDGDNRTHNDENGYSYAIGLWGDLPYSAVQEVGVAALIDDMNAQRLAFTVHDGDLKAGSSECTDAVYSKALGYFNALKAPAMFTPGDNDWTDCDRTAGYNSLVQLDKERALFFSTPFSLGQRKLRQEVQTDPLCLSAKGAFLPCVENRRWTIGRVTYATLNVQGSCNNLCDVAPDPNEYAARNAANIQWMKETLEQAKTRNSVAVMLISQANPGWDLNDPNRAPLRDPKTLVEKTPVGTDSSTDGFKEFLLALRDEVVTFRKPVAYVHGDSHYFRIDKPFLDASGRRLENFTRVETFGDNQANGTNDVQWLKVSVDATSREVFSYQPQIVPANRVAVPAP
;
A
#
# COMPACT_ATOMS: atom_id res chain seq x y z
N ALA A 1 69.80 -63.41 -18.23
CA ALA A 1 68.77 -62.83 -17.39
C ALA A 1 68.39 -61.45 -17.93
N PHE A 2 67.19 -61.36 -18.51
CA PHE A 2 66.67 -60.13 -19.07
C PHE A 2 65.83 -59.38 -18.01
N MET A 3 66.23 -58.20 -17.62
CA MET A 3 65.38 -57.27 -16.84
C MET A 3 64.55 -56.45 -17.81
N LYS A 4 63.21 -56.56 -17.68
CA LYS A 4 62.27 -55.68 -18.36
C LYS A 4 62.03 -54.46 -17.53
N ALA A 5 62.35 -53.27 -18.08
CA ALA A 5 62.00 -51.99 -17.50
C ALA A 5 60.47 -51.71 -17.75
N VAL A 6 59.77 -51.42 -16.68
CA VAL A 6 58.36 -50.94 -16.74
C VAL A 6 58.36 -49.41 -16.70
N ALA A 7 57.88 -48.81 -17.78
CA ALA A 7 57.67 -47.36 -17.85
C ALA A 7 56.31 -46.99 -17.19
N VAL A 8 56.34 -46.10 -16.22
CA VAL A 8 55.11 -45.50 -15.63
C VAL A 8 54.84 -44.19 -16.32
N PRO A 9 53.63 -43.95 -16.82
CA PRO A 9 53.28 -42.66 -17.40
C PRO A 9 52.95 -41.64 -16.32
N PHE A 10 53.61 -40.49 -16.36
CA PHE A 10 53.30 -39.29 -15.56
C PHE A 10 51.96 -38.70 -16.10
N LEU A 11 50.91 -38.74 -15.25
CA LEU A 11 49.65 -38.04 -15.52
C LEU A 11 49.80 -36.58 -15.04
N ALA A 12 49.88 -35.66 -15.98
CA ALA A 12 49.87 -34.20 -15.66
C ALA A 12 48.43 -33.82 -15.28
N MET A 13 48.21 -33.50 -13.99
CA MET A 13 46.98 -32.82 -13.56
C MET A 13 47.05 -31.35 -13.99
N ILE A 14 46.19 -31.02 -14.95
CA ILE A 14 45.89 -29.62 -15.27
C ILE A 14 44.84 -29.18 -14.23
N ALA A 15 45.27 -28.33 -13.30
CA ALA A 15 44.37 -27.62 -12.39
C ALA A 15 43.62 -26.57 -13.19
N LEU A 16 42.36 -26.81 -13.52
CA LEU A 16 41.44 -25.79 -14.04
C LEU A 16 40.99 -24.95 -12.81
N SER A 17 41.55 -23.74 -12.69
CA SER A 17 40.99 -22.75 -11.76
C SER A 17 39.69 -22.23 -12.34
N CYS A 18 38.55 -22.71 -11.82
CA CYS A 18 37.29 -22.03 -12.01
C CYS A 18 37.31 -20.72 -11.20
N ALA A 19 37.48 -19.62 -11.88
CA ALA A 19 37.10 -18.33 -11.35
C ALA A 19 35.60 -18.30 -11.31
N SER A 20 35.02 -18.45 -10.12
CA SER A 20 33.62 -18.15 -9.91
C SER A 20 33.42 -16.65 -10.02
N ALA A 21 32.89 -16.19 -11.16
CA ALA A 21 32.26 -14.89 -11.22
C ALA A 21 31.06 -14.93 -10.26
N ASP A 22 31.17 -14.16 -9.19
CA ASP A 22 30.06 -13.89 -8.27
C ASP A 22 29.11 -12.91 -8.97
N ASP A 23 28.32 -13.42 -9.92
CA ASP A 23 27.15 -12.71 -10.42
C ASP A 23 26.14 -12.72 -9.28
N GLY A 24 26.03 -11.57 -8.61
CA GLY A 24 25.01 -11.32 -7.61
C GLY A 24 23.62 -11.49 -8.22
N ASP A 25 23.19 -12.73 -8.28
CA ASP A 25 21.87 -13.12 -8.76
C ASP A 25 20.81 -12.71 -7.74
N ASN A 26 20.30 -11.51 -7.90
CA ASN A 26 19.18 -10.96 -7.15
C ASN A 26 17.86 -11.58 -7.64
N ARG A 27 17.85 -12.91 -7.77
CA ARG A 27 16.62 -13.67 -8.05
C ARG A 27 15.81 -13.77 -6.78
N THR A 28 14.83 -12.90 -6.64
CA THR A 28 13.69 -13.24 -5.80
C THR A 28 13.04 -14.47 -6.41
N HIS A 29 13.27 -15.63 -5.80
CA HIS A 29 12.57 -16.86 -6.15
C HIS A 29 11.09 -16.65 -5.87
N ASN A 30 10.30 -16.36 -6.91
CA ASN A 30 8.88 -16.64 -6.84
C ASN A 30 8.76 -18.15 -6.97
N ASP A 31 8.51 -18.80 -5.83
CA ASP A 31 8.22 -20.21 -5.79
C ASP A 31 6.98 -20.48 -6.66
N GLU A 32 7.05 -21.49 -7.54
CA GLU A 32 5.92 -21.86 -8.40
C GLU A 32 4.66 -22.20 -7.59
N ASN A 33 4.79 -22.50 -6.30
CA ASN A 33 3.70 -22.77 -5.38
C ASN A 33 3.10 -21.52 -4.70
N GLY A 34 3.58 -20.32 -5.01
CA GLY A 34 3.07 -19.06 -4.44
C GLY A 34 3.40 -18.84 -2.95
N TYR A 35 4.35 -19.58 -2.39
CA TYR A 35 4.79 -19.41 -1.00
C TYR A 35 5.81 -18.29 -0.82
N SER A 36 6.57 -17.96 -1.85
CA SER A 36 7.57 -16.89 -1.85
C SER A 36 7.45 -16.04 -3.12
N TYR A 37 7.26 -14.73 -2.94
CA TYR A 37 7.12 -13.76 -4.04
C TYR A 37 7.41 -12.34 -3.54
N ALA A 38 7.43 -11.37 -4.44
CA ALA A 38 7.57 -9.96 -4.10
C ALA A 38 6.39 -9.15 -4.64
N ILE A 39 6.06 -8.07 -3.93
CA ILE A 39 5.06 -7.08 -4.32
C ILE A 39 5.65 -5.68 -4.23
N GLY A 40 5.04 -4.70 -4.92
CA GLY A 40 5.43 -3.30 -4.88
C GLY A 40 4.33 -2.43 -4.26
N LEU A 41 4.72 -1.54 -3.34
CA LEU A 41 3.83 -0.56 -2.71
C LEU A 41 4.32 0.85 -3.00
N TRP A 42 3.41 1.74 -3.35
CA TRP A 42 3.68 3.15 -3.62
C TRP A 42 2.39 3.97 -3.47
N GLY A 43 2.50 5.28 -3.35
CA GLY A 43 1.35 6.17 -3.20
C GLY A 43 1.76 7.61 -3.02
N ASP A 44 0.79 8.50 -2.76
CA ASP A 44 1.00 9.95 -2.58
C ASP A 44 1.87 10.58 -3.68
N LEU A 45 1.67 10.15 -4.91
CA LEU A 45 2.44 10.51 -6.13
C LEU A 45 1.58 10.36 -7.39
N PRO A 46 1.81 11.22 -8.42
CA PRO A 46 2.65 12.40 -8.44
C PRO A 46 1.87 13.66 -8.02
N TYR A 47 2.54 14.62 -7.35
CA TYR A 47 1.95 15.89 -6.93
C TYR A 47 2.41 17.08 -7.78
N SER A 48 3.35 16.89 -8.69
CA SER A 48 3.91 17.93 -9.56
C SER A 48 4.39 17.36 -10.88
N ALA A 49 4.62 18.24 -11.87
CA ALA A 49 5.17 17.83 -13.16
C ALA A 49 6.55 17.17 -13.05
N VAL A 50 7.37 17.57 -12.08
CA VAL A 50 8.67 16.93 -11.81
C VAL A 50 8.46 15.51 -11.30
N GLN A 51 7.49 15.31 -10.41
CA GLN A 51 7.17 13.98 -9.90
C GLN A 51 6.53 13.09 -10.97
N GLU A 52 5.82 13.63 -11.95
CA GLU A 52 5.32 12.82 -13.08
C GLU A 52 6.46 12.15 -13.85
N VAL A 53 7.57 12.87 -14.05
CA VAL A 53 8.78 12.29 -14.66
C VAL A 53 9.38 11.22 -13.75
N GLY A 54 9.41 11.49 -12.44
CA GLY A 54 9.89 10.53 -11.45
C GLY A 54 9.04 9.28 -11.36
N VAL A 55 7.71 9.39 -11.50
CA VAL A 55 6.78 8.25 -11.52
C VAL A 55 7.04 7.36 -12.74
N ALA A 56 7.33 7.92 -13.89
CA ALA A 56 7.72 7.12 -15.06
C ALA A 56 8.96 6.27 -14.78
N ALA A 57 9.99 6.85 -14.16
CA ALA A 57 11.20 6.13 -13.76
C ALA A 57 10.92 5.08 -12.66
N LEU A 58 10.03 5.37 -11.72
CA LEU A 58 9.59 4.44 -10.68
C LEU A 58 8.88 3.22 -11.30
N ILE A 59 8.00 3.44 -12.27
CA ILE A 59 7.32 2.36 -13.00
C ILE A 59 8.32 1.50 -13.77
N ASP A 60 9.30 2.10 -14.41
CA ASP A 60 10.37 1.37 -15.11
C ASP A 60 11.19 0.51 -14.15
N ASP A 61 11.51 1.04 -12.97
CA ASP A 61 12.22 0.31 -11.91
C ASP A 61 11.41 -0.88 -11.39
N MET A 62 10.11 -0.71 -11.13
CA MET A 62 9.20 -1.81 -10.81
C MET A 62 9.11 -2.85 -11.93
N ASN A 63 9.03 -2.38 -13.18
CA ASN A 63 8.92 -3.25 -14.36
C ASN A 63 10.19 -4.05 -14.66
N ALA A 64 11.33 -3.63 -14.13
CA ALA A 64 12.58 -4.38 -14.18
C ALA A 64 12.63 -5.54 -13.18
N GLN A 65 11.69 -5.58 -12.24
CA GLN A 65 11.61 -6.61 -11.21
C GLN A 65 10.40 -7.54 -11.43
N ARG A 66 10.52 -8.76 -10.94
CA ARG A 66 9.41 -9.72 -11.00
C ARG A 66 8.50 -9.52 -9.78
N LEU A 67 7.41 -8.79 -9.96
CA LEU A 67 6.41 -8.54 -8.92
C LEU A 67 5.15 -9.36 -9.18
N ALA A 68 4.57 -9.92 -8.12
CA ALA A 68 3.29 -10.61 -8.19
C ALA A 68 2.16 -9.62 -8.48
N PHE A 69 2.21 -8.45 -7.84
CA PHE A 69 1.34 -7.31 -8.08
C PHE A 69 1.95 -6.03 -7.48
N THR A 70 1.34 -4.89 -7.78
CA THR A 70 1.64 -3.60 -7.16
C THR A 70 0.36 -3.00 -6.57
N VAL A 71 0.49 -2.15 -5.56
CA VAL A 71 -0.62 -1.38 -5.00
C VAL A 71 -0.21 0.08 -4.86
N HIS A 72 -1.03 0.98 -5.38
CA HIS A 72 -0.98 2.41 -5.10
C HIS A 72 -1.98 2.71 -3.98
N ASP A 73 -1.51 3.26 -2.86
CA ASP A 73 -2.32 3.45 -1.66
C ASP A 73 -3.06 4.79 -1.59
N GLY A 74 -3.29 5.43 -2.75
CA GLY A 74 -4.10 6.64 -2.87
C GLY A 74 -3.29 7.90 -3.14
N ASP A 75 -4.01 8.99 -3.38
CA ASP A 75 -3.47 10.31 -3.68
C ASP A 75 -2.71 10.38 -5.01
N LEU A 76 -3.50 10.40 -6.10
CA LEU A 76 -3.02 10.47 -7.48
C LEU A 76 -2.52 11.86 -7.89
N LYS A 77 -2.77 12.87 -7.07
CA LYS A 77 -2.50 14.28 -7.30
C LYS A 77 -2.36 15.05 -5.99
N ALA A 78 -1.83 16.27 -6.04
CA ALA A 78 -1.82 17.18 -4.89
C ALA A 78 -3.26 17.57 -4.47
N GLY A 79 -3.51 17.70 -3.18
CA GLY A 79 -4.82 18.09 -2.65
C GLY A 79 -5.32 19.44 -3.13
N SER A 80 -4.42 20.37 -3.48
CA SER A 80 -4.75 21.69 -4.00
C SER A 80 -4.98 21.75 -5.53
N SER A 81 -4.69 20.67 -6.26
CA SER A 81 -4.89 20.66 -7.72
C SER A 81 -6.31 20.25 -8.10
N GLU A 82 -6.74 20.66 -9.30
CA GLU A 82 -8.07 20.33 -9.80
C GLU A 82 -8.24 18.84 -10.12
N CYS A 83 -9.44 18.33 -9.88
CA CYS A 83 -9.83 16.95 -10.17
C CYS A 83 -10.36 16.80 -11.60
N THR A 84 -9.53 17.11 -12.58
CA THR A 84 -9.93 17.02 -13.99
C THR A 84 -9.96 15.58 -14.49
N ASP A 85 -10.76 15.30 -15.50
CA ASP A 85 -10.79 13.97 -16.13
C ASP A 85 -9.40 13.58 -16.69
N ALA A 86 -8.59 14.55 -17.08
CA ALA A 86 -7.22 14.32 -17.54
C ALA A 86 -6.30 13.75 -16.45
N VAL A 87 -6.49 14.16 -15.19
CA VAL A 87 -5.73 13.62 -14.05
C VAL A 87 -6.01 12.13 -13.86
N TYR A 88 -7.27 11.74 -13.85
CA TYR A 88 -7.66 10.33 -13.72
C TYR A 88 -7.23 9.49 -14.92
N SER A 89 -7.36 10.03 -16.14
CA SER A 89 -6.89 9.35 -17.35
C SER A 89 -5.38 9.13 -17.34
N LYS A 90 -4.62 10.12 -16.86
CA LYS A 90 -3.16 10.00 -16.69
C LYS A 90 -2.81 8.93 -15.65
N ALA A 91 -3.49 8.92 -14.51
CA ALA A 91 -3.30 7.89 -13.48
C ALA A 91 -3.60 6.48 -14.00
N LEU A 92 -4.67 6.33 -14.78
CA LEU A 92 -4.96 5.05 -15.45
C LEU A 92 -3.82 4.64 -16.38
N GLY A 93 -3.20 5.60 -17.07
CA GLY A 93 -2.02 5.37 -17.89
C GLY A 93 -0.83 4.84 -17.09
N TYR A 94 -0.57 5.39 -15.91
CA TYR A 94 0.48 4.88 -15.00
C TYR A 94 0.23 3.44 -14.57
N PHE A 95 -0.99 3.14 -14.12
CA PHE A 95 -1.33 1.77 -13.72
C PHE A 95 -1.20 0.79 -14.86
N ASN A 96 -1.66 1.14 -16.06
CA ASN A 96 -1.58 0.27 -17.23
C ASN A 96 -0.17 0.17 -17.84
N ALA A 97 0.76 1.06 -17.46
CA ALA A 97 2.17 0.94 -17.81
C ALA A 97 2.91 -0.12 -16.96
N LEU A 98 2.36 -0.49 -15.80
CA LEU A 98 2.90 -1.55 -14.96
C LEU A 98 2.67 -2.92 -15.60
N LYS A 99 3.75 -3.72 -15.71
CA LYS A 99 3.67 -5.10 -16.23
C LYS A 99 2.91 -6.02 -15.27
N ALA A 100 3.11 -5.83 -13.97
CA ALA A 100 2.40 -6.56 -12.92
C ALA A 100 0.94 -6.13 -12.82
N PRO A 101 0.05 -6.98 -12.27
CA PRO A 101 -1.26 -6.53 -11.84
C PRO A 101 -1.13 -5.30 -10.93
N ALA A 102 -1.91 -4.25 -11.20
CA ALA A 102 -1.87 -3.00 -10.47
C ALA A 102 -3.19 -2.77 -9.76
N MET A 103 -3.13 -2.64 -8.44
CA MET A 103 -4.24 -2.32 -7.57
C MET A 103 -4.14 -0.86 -7.13
N PHE A 104 -5.28 -0.32 -6.75
CA PHE A 104 -5.41 1.06 -6.30
C PHE A 104 -6.47 1.15 -5.19
N THR A 105 -6.30 2.07 -4.27
CA THR A 105 -7.34 2.53 -3.35
C THR A 105 -7.41 4.05 -3.38
N PRO A 106 -8.60 4.68 -3.41
CA PRO A 106 -8.72 6.13 -3.43
C PRO A 106 -8.11 6.81 -2.19
N GLY A 107 -7.52 7.99 -2.38
CA GLY A 107 -7.11 8.88 -1.31
C GLY A 107 -7.99 10.13 -1.23
N ASP A 108 -7.79 10.98 -0.23
CA ASP A 108 -8.60 12.19 -0.05
C ASP A 108 -8.35 13.22 -1.16
N ASN A 109 -7.10 13.34 -1.64
CA ASN A 109 -6.79 14.20 -2.78
C ASN A 109 -7.53 13.82 -4.06
N ASP A 110 -7.94 12.56 -4.16
CA ASP A 110 -8.51 12.02 -5.39
C ASP A 110 -10.01 12.36 -5.50
N TRP A 111 -10.70 12.55 -4.38
CA TRP A 111 -12.13 12.81 -4.41
C TRP A 111 -12.64 13.77 -3.32
N THR A 112 -12.40 13.57 -2.03
CA THR A 112 -12.95 14.46 -0.98
C THR A 112 -12.44 15.87 -1.12
N ASP A 113 -11.15 16.05 -1.36
CA ASP A 113 -10.50 17.35 -1.48
C ASP A 113 -10.80 18.05 -2.80
N CYS A 114 -11.50 17.39 -3.73
CA CYS A 114 -11.88 17.99 -5.00
C CYS A 114 -12.82 19.18 -4.84
N ASP A 115 -13.63 19.21 -3.78
CA ASP A 115 -14.53 20.31 -3.49
C ASP A 115 -13.83 21.59 -3.00
N ARG A 116 -12.52 21.54 -2.73
CA ARG A 116 -11.67 22.72 -2.50
C ARG A 116 -11.62 23.64 -3.73
N THR A 117 -11.87 23.09 -4.90
CA THR A 117 -11.93 23.84 -6.16
C THR A 117 -13.36 23.98 -6.63
N ALA A 118 -13.79 25.23 -6.93
CA ALA A 118 -15.14 25.51 -7.38
C ALA A 118 -15.49 24.70 -8.65
N GLY A 119 -16.70 24.12 -8.67
CA GLY A 119 -17.19 23.31 -9.77
C GLY A 119 -16.95 21.81 -9.64
N TYR A 120 -16.23 21.36 -8.62
CA TYR A 120 -16.05 19.94 -8.33
C TYR A 120 -16.87 19.51 -7.11
N ASN A 121 -17.36 18.29 -7.13
CA ASN A 121 -18.08 17.66 -6.02
C ASN A 121 -17.42 16.32 -5.68
N SER A 122 -17.13 16.09 -4.43
CA SER A 122 -16.39 14.91 -3.94
C SER A 122 -17.03 13.60 -4.40
N LEU A 123 -18.34 13.40 -4.18
CA LEU A 123 -19.00 12.14 -4.57
C LEU A 123 -19.08 11.95 -6.09
N VAL A 124 -19.19 13.03 -6.87
CA VAL A 124 -19.12 12.93 -8.34
C VAL A 124 -17.74 12.41 -8.76
N GLN A 125 -16.68 12.84 -8.09
CA GLN A 125 -15.33 12.39 -8.41
C GLN A 125 -15.11 10.93 -7.98
N LEU A 126 -15.60 10.54 -6.80
CA LEU A 126 -15.55 9.14 -6.38
C LEU A 126 -16.32 8.21 -7.34
N ASP A 127 -17.51 8.64 -7.82
CA ASP A 127 -18.26 7.87 -8.81
C ASP A 127 -17.49 7.73 -10.14
N LYS A 128 -16.72 8.77 -10.54
CA LYS A 128 -15.81 8.68 -11.70
C LYS A 128 -14.70 7.67 -11.48
N GLU A 129 -14.06 7.68 -10.31
CA GLU A 129 -13.03 6.69 -9.96
C GLU A 129 -13.60 5.27 -9.98
N ARG A 130 -14.79 5.06 -9.41
CA ARG A 130 -15.50 3.77 -9.45
C ARG A 130 -15.71 3.28 -10.87
N ALA A 131 -16.14 4.18 -11.77
CA ALA A 131 -16.36 3.86 -13.17
C ALA A 131 -15.06 3.59 -13.94
N LEU A 132 -13.99 4.33 -13.64
CA LEU A 132 -12.74 4.27 -14.39
C LEU A 132 -11.80 3.16 -13.91
N PHE A 133 -11.61 3.03 -12.60
CA PHE A 133 -10.61 2.12 -12.03
C PHE A 133 -11.19 0.79 -11.55
N PHE A 134 -12.50 0.75 -11.25
CA PHE A 134 -13.14 -0.37 -10.57
C PHE A 134 -14.34 -0.96 -11.33
N SER A 135 -14.46 -0.70 -12.61
CA SER A 135 -15.58 -1.16 -13.44
C SER A 135 -15.64 -2.68 -13.65
N THR A 136 -14.57 -3.40 -13.37
CA THR A 136 -14.49 -4.86 -13.51
C THR A 136 -13.91 -5.49 -12.24
N PRO A 137 -14.10 -6.80 -12.01
CA PRO A 137 -13.46 -7.49 -10.89
C PRO A 137 -11.97 -7.78 -11.10
N PHE A 138 -11.35 -7.22 -12.13
CA PHE A 138 -9.94 -7.41 -12.42
C PHE A 138 -9.12 -6.19 -12.03
N SER A 139 -7.86 -6.42 -11.63
CA SER A 139 -6.87 -5.36 -11.44
C SER A 139 -6.63 -4.57 -12.72
N LEU A 140 -6.02 -3.41 -12.58
CA LEU A 140 -5.34 -2.69 -13.63
C LEU A 140 -3.99 -3.35 -13.95
N GLY A 141 -3.13 -2.68 -14.73
CA GLY A 141 -1.85 -3.25 -15.16
C GLY A 141 -1.96 -4.10 -16.43
N GLN A 142 -0.82 -4.50 -16.98
CA GLN A 142 -0.78 -5.30 -18.22
C GLN A 142 -1.21 -6.75 -17.96
N ARG A 143 -0.71 -7.36 -16.89
CA ARG A 143 -1.27 -8.62 -16.39
C ARG A 143 -2.47 -8.32 -15.48
N LYS A 144 -3.46 -9.18 -15.55
CA LYS A 144 -4.70 -9.01 -14.77
C LYS A 144 -4.77 -10.05 -13.65
N LEU A 145 -5.20 -9.59 -12.48
CA LEU A 145 -5.53 -10.44 -11.36
C LEU A 145 -7.01 -10.24 -11.00
N ARG A 146 -7.74 -11.33 -10.89
CA ARG A 146 -9.13 -11.27 -10.43
C ARG A 146 -9.16 -10.98 -8.93
N GLN A 147 -10.03 -10.07 -8.51
CA GLN A 147 -10.26 -9.68 -7.12
C GLN A 147 -11.71 -9.97 -6.72
N GLU A 148 -11.92 -10.24 -5.45
CA GLU A 148 -13.23 -10.16 -4.86
C GLU A 148 -13.59 -8.68 -4.68
N VAL A 149 -14.84 -8.34 -4.85
CA VAL A 149 -15.39 -6.97 -4.79
C VAL A 149 -16.43 -6.94 -3.69
N GLN A 150 -16.46 -5.87 -2.91
CA GLN A 150 -17.57 -5.65 -1.98
C GLN A 150 -18.85 -5.33 -2.79
N THR A 151 -19.79 -6.26 -2.84
CA THR A 151 -20.97 -6.17 -3.71
C THR A 151 -22.22 -5.68 -3.01
N ASP A 152 -22.25 -5.65 -1.68
CA ASP A 152 -23.38 -5.12 -0.93
C ASP A 152 -23.54 -3.61 -1.20
N PRO A 153 -24.75 -3.12 -1.46
CA PRO A 153 -25.00 -1.71 -1.78
C PRO A 153 -24.99 -0.84 -0.51
N LEU A 154 -23.79 -0.65 0.05
CA LEU A 154 -23.57 0.05 1.34
C LEU A 154 -23.05 1.47 1.18
N CYS A 155 -22.44 1.82 0.03
CA CYS A 155 -21.88 3.13 -0.23
C CYS A 155 -22.87 4.06 -0.93
N LEU A 156 -22.66 5.37 -0.77
CA LEU A 156 -23.49 6.38 -1.45
C LEU A 156 -22.87 6.81 -2.77
N SER A 157 -23.73 7.09 -3.74
CA SER A 157 -23.39 7.78 -4.99
C SER A 157 -23.69 9.27 -4.88
N ALA A 158 -23.15 10.06 -5.81
CA ALA A 158 -23.47 11.49 -5.95
C ALA A 158 -24.98 11.77 -6.16
N LYS A 159 -25.75 10.78 -6.60
CA LYS A 159 -27.20 10.88 -6.79
C LYS A 159 -28.00 10.46 -5.54
N GLY A 160 -27.34 10.17 -4.43
CA GLY A 160 -27.97 9.75 -3.18
C GLY A 160 -28.46 8.30 -3.18
N ALA A 161 -28.15 7.52 -4.21
CA ALA A 161 -28.49 6.10 -4.24
C ALA A 161 -27.39 5.27 -3.55
N PHE A 162 -27.80 4.22 -2.86
CA PHE A 162 -26.88 3.21 -2.36
C PHE A 162 -26.38 2.33 -3.52
N LEU A 163 -25.07 2.05 -3.49
CA LEU A 163 -24.40 1.21 -4.48
C LEU A 163 -23.27 0.40 -3.83
N PRO A 164 -22.77 -0.65 -4.49
CA PRO A 164 -21.61 -1.38 -4.01
C PRO A 164 -20.37 -0.49 -3.83
N CYS A 165 -19.62 -0.73 -2.76
CA CYS A 165 -18.31 -0.08 -2.55
C CYS A 165 -17.26 -0.80 -3.41
N VAL A 166 -17.33 -0.63 -4.72
CA VAL A 166 -16.53 -1.39 -5.70
C VAL A 166 -15.03 -1.14 -5.61
N GLU A 167 -14.63 -0.06 -4.95
CA GLU A 167 -13.24 0.26 -4.63
C GLU A 167 -12.65 -0.64 -3.54
N ASN A 168 -13.48 -1.25 -2.70
CA ASN A 168 -13.04 -2.21 -1.70
C ASN A 168 -12.83 -3.58 -2.36
N ARG A 169 -11.58 -4.02 -2.39
CA ARG A 169 -11.13 -5.23 -3.08
C ARG A 169 -10.42 -6.19 -2.15
N ARG A 170 -10.46 -7.48 -2.48
CA ARG A 170 -9.77 -8.53 -1.74
C ARG A 170 -9.24 -9.60 -2.71
N TRP A 171 -8.05 -10.11 -2.42
CA TRP A 171 -7.46 -11.23 -3.17
C TRP A 171 -6.54 -12.04 -2.26
N THR A 172 -6.22 -13.25 -2.69
CA THR A 172 -5.32 -14.15 -1.97
C THR A 172 -4.28 -14.68 -2.94
N ILE A 173 -3.01 -14.63 -2.55
CA ILE A 173 -1.91 -15.30 -3.25
C ILE A 173 -1.21 -16.24 -2.27
N GLY A 174 -1.12 -17.51 -2.65
CA GLY A 174 -0.62 -18.54 -1.76
C GLY A 174 -1.48 -18.58 -0.46
N ARG A 175 -0.83 -18.32 0.65
CA ARG A 175 -1.47 -18.33 1.98
C ARG A 175 -1.57 -16.94 2.62
N VAL A 176 -1.52 -15.87 1.83
CA VAL A 176 -1.62 -14.49 2.32
C VAL A 176 -2.84 -13.81 1.69
N THR A 177 -3.67 -13.21 2.54
CA THR A 177 -4.86 -12.46 2.14
C THR A 177 -4.57 -10.96 2.13
N TYR A 178 -4.99 -10.29 1.08
CA TYR A 178 -4.84 -8.84 0.86
C TYR A 178 -6.20 -8.19 0.70
N ALA A 179 -6.35 -6.96 1.20
CA ALA A 179 -7.53 -6.15 0.91
C ALA A 179 -7.20 -4.66 0.83
N THR A 180 -7.86 -3.96 -0.07
CA THR A 180 -7.92 -2.50 -0.10
C THR A 180 -9.20 -2.01 0.55
N LEU A 181 -9.10 -0.86 1.20
CA LEU A 181 -10.18 -0.22 1.95
C LEU A 181 -10.16 1.29 1.66
N ASN A 182 -11.31 1.84 1.30
CA ASN A 182 -11.43 3.29 1.09
C ASN A 182 -11.54 4.02 2.43
N VAL A 183 -10.48 3.95 3.23
CA VAL A 183 -10.27 4.77 4.43
C VAL A 183 -9.26 5.84 4.05
N GLN A 184 -9.67 7.09 4.00
CA GLN A 184 -8.90 8.16 3.40
C GLN A 184 -8.74 9.35 4.36
N GLY A 185 -7.78 10.26 4.07
CA GLY A 185 -7.50 11.44 4.87
C GLY A 185 -8.69 12.40 5.04
N SER A 186 -8.44 13.64 5.35
CA SER A 186 -9.46 14.66 5.62
C SER A 186 -10.50 14.20 6.65
N CYS A 187 -10.01 13.62 7.76
CA CYS A 187 -10.81 13.01 8.83
C CYS A 187 -11.84 11.99 8.29
N ASN A 188 -11.45 11.24 7.27
CA ASN A 188 -12.33 10.27 6.62
C ASN A 188 -13.60 10.93 6.04
N ASN A 189 -13.47 12.10 5.40
CA ASN A 189 -14.53 12.96 4.85
C ASN A 189 -15.36 13.74 5.88
N LEU A 190 -14.87 13.96 7.08
CA LEU A 190 -15.59 14.71 8.12
C LEU A 190 -15.02 16.09 8.40
N CYS A 191 -13.88 16.49 7.89
CA CYS A 191 -13.22 17.76 8.22
C CYS A 191 -12.63 18.53 7.03
N ASP A 192 -13.04 18.25 5.81
CA ASP A 192 -12.70 19.06 4.66
C ASP A 192 -13.70 20.23 4.42
N VAL A 193 -13.57 20.93 3.31
CA VAL A 193 -14.37 22.12 2.93
C VAL A 193 -15.87 21.82 2.93
N ALA A 194 -16.27 20.65 2.46
CA ALA A 194 -17.66 20.21 2.45
C ALA A 194 -17.80 18.80 3.07
N PRO A 195 -17.70 18.69 4.41
CA PRO A 195 -17.85 17.41 5.09
C PRO A 195 -19.20 16.74 4.77
N ASP A 196 -19.19 15.41 4.56
CA ASP A 196 -20.39 14.64 4.31
C ASP A 196 -20.57 13.51 5.34
N PRO A 197 -21.24 13.78 6.47
CA PRO A 197 -21.45 12.77 7.50
C PRO A 197 -22.27 11.56 7.04
N ASN A 198 -23.15 11.71 6.06
CA ASN A 198 -23.96 10.60 5.55
C ASN A 198 -23.12 9.65 4.68
N GLU A 199 -22.28 10.22 3.81
CA GLU A 199 -21.32 9.44 3.03
C GLU A 199 -20.33 8.72 3.95
N TYR A 200 -19.76 9.45 4.91
CA TYR A 200 -18.86 8.88 5.91
C TYR A 200 -19.49 7.69 6.63
N ALA A 201 -20.68 7.86 7.18
CA ALA A 201 -21.34 6.81 7.96
C ALA A 201 -21.58 5.54 7.12
N ALA A 202 -22.02 5.70 5.88
CA ALA A 202 -22.24 4.60 4.96
C ALA A 202 -20.93 3.86 4.62
N ARG A 203 -19.92 4.59 4.17
CA ARG A 203 -18.63 4.01 3.77
C ARG A 203 -17.85 3.45 4.97
N ASN A 204 -17.88 4.12 6.12
CA ASN A 204 -17.23 3.62 7.32
C ASN A 204 -17.80 2.27 7.77
N ALA A 205 -19.12 2.13 7.76
CA ALA A 205 -19.79 0.85 8.06
C ALA A 205 -19.38 -0.23 7.04
N ALA A 206 -19.35 0.11 5.76
CA ALA A 206 -18.93 -0.80 4.70
C ALA A 206 -17.45 -1.23 4.86
N ASN A 207 -16.56 -0.31 5.18
CA ASN A 207 -15.15 -0.60 5.43
C ASN A 207 -14.95 -1.53 6.63
N ILE A 208 -15.65 -1.27 7.72
CA ILE A 208 -15.59 -2.12 8.92
C ILE A 208 -16.08 -3.54 8.59
N GLN A 209 -17.20 -3.65 7.87
CA GLN A 209 -17.72 -4.94 7.42
C GLN A 209 -16.69 -5.67 6.55
N TRP A 210 -16.15 -5.00 5.53
CA TRP A 210 -15.18 -5.60 4.60
C TRP A 210 -13.89 -6.05 5.30
N MET A 211 -13.39 -5.25 6.21
CA MET A 211 -12.23 -5.57 7.02
C MET A 211 -12.47 -6.83 7.87
N LYS A 212 -13.61 -6.89 8.59
CA LYS A 212 -13.98 -8.06 9.41
C LYS A 212 -14.14 -9.32 8.56
N GLU A 213 -14.85 -9.23 7.44
CA GLU A 213 -15.01 -10.34 6.49
C GLU A 213 -13.66 -10.81 5.94
N THR A 214 -12.73 -9.89 5.70
CA THR A 214 -11.38 -10.21 5.23
C THR A 214 -10.61 -11.04 6.25
N LEU A 215 -10.62 -10.64 7.52
CA LEU A 215 -9.95 -11.39 8.59
C LEU A 215 -10.64 -12.74 8.83
N GLU A 216 -11.96 -12.79 8.79
CA GLU A 216 -12.70 -14.05 8.93
C GLU A 216 -12.42 -15.02 7.77
N GLN A 217 -12.40 -14.51 6.55
CA GLN A 217 -12.04 -15.33 5.39
C GLN A 217 -10.59 -15.82 5.48
N ALA A 218 -9.67 -14.98 5.97
CA ALA A 218 -8.29 -15.38 6.20
C ALA A 218 -8.16 -16.51 7.23
N LYS A 219 -8.97 -16.47 8.30
CA LYS A 219 -9.05 -17.58 9.28
C LYS A 219 -9.57 -18.85 8.61
N THR A 220 -10.69 -18.76 7.90
CA THR A 220 -11.33 -19.90 7.22
C THR A 220 -10.41 -20.55 6.19
N ARG A 221 -9.67 -19.75 5.42
CA ARG A 221 -8.69 -20.22 4.42
C ARG A 221 -7.33 -20.63 5.04
N ASN A 222 -7.20 -20.50 6.35
CA ASN A 222 -5.94 -20.70 7.05
C ASN A 222 -4.79 -19.87 6.48
N SER A 223 -5.06 -18.62 6.15
CA SER A 223 -4.02 -17.67 5.76
C SER A 223 -3.00 -17.49 6.87
N VAL A 224 -1.73 -17.33 6.51
CA VAL A 224 -0.63 -17.12 7.47
C VAL A 224 -0.44 -15.66 7.84
N ALA A 225 -0.96 -14.74 7.01
CA ALA A 225 -0.91 -13.30 7.25
C ALA A 225 -2.03 -12.59 6.48
N VAL A 226 -2.30 -11.36 6.88
CA VAL A 226 -3.19 -10.42 6.18
C VAL A 226 -2.45 -9.11 5.96
N MET A 227 -2.64 -8.50 4.79
CA MET A 227 -2.22 -7.13 4.52
C MET A 227 -3.44 -6.30 4.14
N LEU A 228 -3.71 -5.26 4.91
CA LEU A 228 -4.75 -4.26 4.65
C LEU A 228 -4.10 -3.00 4.11
N ILE A 229 -4.68 -2.39 3.09
CA ILE A 229 -4.12 -1.23 2.41
C ILE A 229 -5.20 -0.15 2.30
N SER A 230 -4.89 1.03 2.79
CA SER A 230 -5.73 2.22 2.69
C SER A 230 -4.85 3.46 2.48
N GLN A 231 -5.46 4.64 2.31
CA GLN A 231 -4.66 5.86 2.13
C GLN A 231 -4.37 6.55 3.47
N ALA A 232 -5.34 6.67 4.36
CA ALA A 232 -5.24 7.52 5.53
C ALA A 232 -4.19 7.09 6.55
N ASN A 233 -3.47 8.07 7.11
CA ASN A 233 -2.84 7.92 8.41
C ASN A 233 -3.91 8.16 9.49
N PRO A 234 -4.35 7.14 10.22
CA PRO A 234 -5.44 7.30 11.18
C PRO A 234 -5.01 7.89 12.53
N GLY A 235 -3.79 8.43 12.62
CA GLY A 235 -3.31 9.14 13.81
C GLY A 235 -2.62 8.26 14.84
N TRP A 236 -1.83 7.29 14.42
CA TRP A 236 -0.97 6.51 15.33
C TRP A 236 0.30 7.23 15.80
N ASP A 237 0.52 8.46 15.34
CA ASP A 237 1.75 9.21 15.63
C ASP A 237 1.77 9.79 17.05
N LEU A 238 1.85 8.93 18.01
CA LEU A 238 1.68 9.26 19.43
C LEU A 238 2.80 10.16 19.99
N ASN A 239 3.96 10.18 19.33
CA ASN A 239 5.16 10.86 19.81
C ASN A 239 5.63 12.00 18.91
N ASP A 240 4.93 12.29 17.82
CA ASP A 240 5.25 13.40 16.92
C ASP A 240 4.15 14.48 16.97
N PRO A 241 4.37 15.58 17.71
CA PRO A 241 3.36 16.64 17.87
C PRO A 241 3.09 17.42 16.59
N ASN A 242 3.90 17.25 15.54
CA ASN A 242 3.77 17.99 14.29
C ASN A 242 3.03 17.19 13.21
N ARG A 243 2.57 15.97 13.54
CA ARG A 243 1.88 15.11 12.60
C ARG A 243 0.43 14.93 13.00
N ALA A 244 -0.27 14.00 12.39
CA ALA A 244 -1.69 13.76 12.62
C ALA A 244 -2.12 13.78 14.10
N PRO A 245 -3.41 13.97 14.41
CA PRO A 245 -3.91 14.03 15.78
C PRO A 245 -3.41 12.88 16.63
N LEU A 246 -2.90 13.20 17.81
CA LEU A 246 -2.40 12.18 18.73
C LEU A 246 -3.57 11.46 19.40
N ARG A 247 -3.55 10.15 19.38
CA ARG A 247 -4.54 9.30 20.06
C ARG A 247 -4.02 8.77 21.38
N ASP A 248 -4.93 8.56 22.32
CA ASP A 248 -4.63 7.70 23.45
C ASP A 248 -4.45 6.25 22.94
N PRO A 249 -3.31 5.61 23.22
CA PRO A 249 -3.02 4.30 22.63
C PRO A 249 -3.89 3.16 23.15
N LYS A 250 -4.53 3.32 24.33
CA LYS A 250 -5.41 2.30 24.90
C LYS A 250 -6.86 2.48 24.48
N THR A 251 -7.35 3.71 24.52
CA THR A 251 -8.76 4.05 24.24
C THR A 251 -9.00 4.38 22.78
N LEU A 252 -7.93 4.70 22.02
CA LEU A 252 -7.93 5.20 20.65
C LEU A 252 -8.70 6.53 20.49
N VAL A 253 -8.93 7.24 21.58
CA VAL A 253 -9.53 8.58 21.58
C VAL A 253 -8.46 9.59 21.20
N GLU A 254 -8.78 10.52 20.33
CA GLU A 254 -7.91 11.67 20.03
C GLU A 254 -7.69 12.50 21.29
N LYS A 255 -6.43 12.83 21.60
CA LYS A 255 -6.07 13.60 22.80
C LYS A 255 -6.25 15.09 22.60
N THR A 256 -5.82 15.56 21.44
CA THR A 256 -5.86 17.00 21.11
C THR A 256 -5.95 17.13 19.60
N PRO A 257 -6.97 17.79 19.06
CA PRO A 257 -7.02 18.14 17.64
C PRO A 257 -5.83 19.03 17.27
N VAL A 258 -5.24 18.79 16.11
CA VAL A 258 -4.10 19.57 15.60
C VAL A 258 -4.56 20.42 14.42
N GLY A 259 -4.24 21.70 14.44
CA GLY A 259 -4.56 22.64 13.36
C GLY A 259 -6.05 22.97 13.26
N THR A 260 -6.61 22.88 12.07
CA THR A 260 -8.03 23.12 11.77
C THR A 260 -8.90 21.88 11.98
N ASP A 261 -8.32 20.77 12.37
CA ASP A 261 -9.06 19.55 12.67
C ASP A 261 -9.99 19.81 13.86
N SER A 262 -11.27 19.77 13.60
CA SER A 262 -12.34 20.24 14.48
C SER A 262 -12.74 19.23 15.55
N SER A 263 -11.85 18.47 16.13
CA SER A 263 -12.20 17.42 17.09
C SER A 263 -13.10 16.29 16.51
N THR A 264 -13.28 16.26 15.22
CA THR A 264 -14.08 15.25 14.54
C THR A 264 -13.23 14.05 14.20
N ASP A 265 -13.51 12.93 14.86
CA ASP A 265 -12.75 11.71 14.71
C ASP A 265 -13.42 10.73 13.75
N GLY A 266 -12.94 10.68 12.51
CA GLY A 266 -13.43 9.76 11.47
C GLY A 266 -12.82 8.35 11.51
N PHE A 267 -11.89 8.05 12.44
CA PHE A 267 -11.12 6.80 12.41
C PHE A 267 -11.33 5.90 13.63
N LYS A 268 -11.80 6.43 14.75
CA LYS A 268 -11.87 5.70 16.01
C LYS A 268 -12.64 4.40 15.92
N GLU A 269 -13.82 4.41 15.32
CA GLU A 269 -14.65 3.20 15.20
C GLU A 269 -13.97 2.13 14.36
N PHE A 270 -13.37 2.52 13.24
CA PHE A 270 -12.61 1.62 12.39
C PHE A 270 -11.40 1.04 13.14
N LEU A 271 -10.64 1.87 13.86
CA LEU A 271 -9.47 1.44 14.63
C LEU A 271 -9.84 0.50 15.78
N LEU A 272 -10.95 0.73 16.46
CA LEU A 272 -11.46 -0.19 17.50
C LEU A 272 -11.78 -1.56 16.89
N ALA A 273 -12.51 -1.59 15.78
CA ALA A 273 -12.83 -2.82 15.07
C ALA A 273 -11.57 -3.54 14.56
N LEU A 274 -10.63 -2.80 13.97
CA LEU A 274 -9.34 -3.35 13.52
C LEU A 274 -8.55 -3.97 14.67
N ARG A 275 -8.49 -3.30 15.80
CA ARG A 275 -7.79 -3.80 16.99
C ARG A 275 -8.36 -5.15 17.46
N ASP A 276 -9.67 -5.26 17.56
CA ASP A 276 -10.34 -6.48 17.97
C ASP A 276 -10.03 -7.63 17.01
N GLU A 277 -10.04 -7.37 15.71
CA GLU A 277 -9.69 -8.36 14.69
C GLU A 277 -8.22 -8.78 14.75
N VAL A 278 -7.29 -7.84 14.96
CA VAL A 278 -5.85 -8.13 15.10
C VAL A 278 -5.58 -9.00 16.34
N VAL A 279 -6.22 -8.68 17.47
CA VAL A 279 -6.14 -9.46 18.71
C VAL A 279 -6.65 -10.89 18.49
N THR A 280 -7.72 -11.04 17.75
CA THR A 280 -8.35 -12.35 17.51
C THR A 280 -7.59 -13.17 16.47
N PHE A 281 -7.06 -12.54 15.43
CA PHE A 281 -6.36 -13.22 14.33
C PHE A 281 -5.03 -13.85 14.75
N ARG A 282 -4.26 -13.20 15.61
CA ARG A 282 -3.00 -13.66 16.23
C ARG A 282 -1.83 -13.93 15.28
N LYS A 283 -2.03 -13.91 13.98
CA LYS A 283 -0.99 -14.02 12.95
C LYS A 283 -0.62 -12.63 12.44
N PRO A 284 0.49 -12.48 11.68
CA PRO A 284 0.90 -11.17 11.16
C PRO A 284 -0.21 -10.44 10.41
N VAL A 285 -0.42 -9.18 10.79
CA VAL A 285 -1.27 -8.21 10.10
C VAL A 285 -0.41 -7.01 9.76
N ALA A 286 -0.24 -6.71 8.48
CA ALA A 286 0.35 -5.48 8.01
C ALA A 286 -0.76 -4.50 7.63
N TYR A 287 -0.64 -3.24 8.07
CA TYR A 287 -1.51 -2.15 7.65
C TYR A 287 -0.69 -1.12 6.90
N VAL A 288 -0.97 -0.99 5.60
CA VAL A 288 -0.26 -0.10 4.68
C VAL A 288 -1.07 1.16 4.49
N HIS A 289 -0.43 2.31 4.56
CA HIS A 289 -1.03 3.60 4.28
C HIS A 289 -0.01 4.62 3.74
N GLY A 290 -0.51 5.75 3.24
CA GLY A 290 0.25 6.93 2.86
C GLY A 290 -0.10 8.14 3.74
N ASP A 291 -0.56 9.24 3.11
CA ASP A 291 -1.17 10.45 3.70
C ASP A 291 -0.17 11.42 4.35
N SER A 292 0.68 10.98 5.25
CA SER A 292 1.65 11.87 5.91
C SER A 292 2.99 12.00 5.18
N HIS A 293 3.19 11.32 4.06
CA HIS A 293 4.37 11.42 3.21
C HIS A 293 5.69 11.11 3.92
N TYR A 294 5.66 10.19 4.87
CA TYR A 294 6.83 9.87 5.69
C TYR A 294 7.03 8.36 5.77
N PHE A 295 7.95 7.86 4.95
CA PHE A 295 8.28 6.44 4.95
C PHE A 295 8.68 5.96 6.34
N ARG A 296 7.97 4.96 6.87
CA ARG A 296 8.28 4.32 8.14
C ARG A 296 7.61 2.96 8.28
N ILE A 297 8.20 2.13 9.11
CA ILE A 297 7.68 0.83 9.48
C ILE A 297 7.82 0.71 10.99
N ASP A 298 6.72 0.51 11.70
CA ASP A 298 6.71 0.41 13.16
C ASP A 298 5.55 -0.44 13.69
N LYS A 299 5.44 -0.56 15.01
CA LYS A 299 4.39 -1.30 15.70
C LYS A 299 3.67 -0.39 16.71
N PRO A 300 2.82 0.54 16.23
CA PRO A 300 2.22 1.57 17.06
C PRO A 300 1.00 1.09 17.85
N PHE A 301 0.43 -0.07 17.51
CA PHE A 301 -0.88 -0.49 17.98
C PHE A 301 -0.81 -1.24 19.32
N LEU A 302 -1.60 -0.78 20.28
CA LEU A 302 -1.72 -1.42 21.59
C LEU A 302 -3.11 -2.04 21.77
N ASP A 303 -3.19 -3.09 22.58
CA ASP A 303 -4.46 -3.61 23.04
C ASP A 303 -5.10 -2.69 24.11
N ALA A 304 -6.33 -3.00 24.51
CA ALA A 304 -7.06 -2.19 25.50
C ALA A 304 -6.38 -2.16 26.88
N SER A 305 -5.47 -3.09 27.18
CA SER A 305 -4.69 -3.10 28.43
C SER A 305 -3.37 -2.31 28.31
N GLY A 306 -3.05 -1.81 27.12
CA GLY A 306 -1.82 -1.05 26.85
C GLY A 306 -0.62 -1.92 26.49
N ARG A 307 -0.82 -3.19 26.13
CA ARG A 307 0.24 -4.07 25.62
C ARG A 307 0.35 -3.93 24.11
N ARG A 308 1.57 -3.86 23.61
CA ARG A 308 1.82 -3.79 22.16
C ARG A 308 1.31 -5.03 21.46
N LEU A 309 0.61 -4.87 20.36
CA LEU A 309 0.20 -5.96 19.47
C LEU A 309 1.40 -6.34 18.59
N GLU A 310 2.14 -7.35 19.00
CA GLU A 310 3.37 -7.78 18.33
C GLU A 310 3.11 -8.29 16.91
N ASN A 311 1.91 -8.79 16.64
CA ASN A 311 1.51 -9.27 15.33
C ASN A 311 1.03 -8.17 14.37
N PHE A 312 0.95 -6.90 14.81
CA PHE A 312 0.56 -5.78 13.96
C PHE A 312 1.78 -4.96 13.55
N THR A 313 1.84 -4.62 12.26
CA THR A 313 2.86 -3.71 11.71
C THR A 313 2.19 -2.64 10.86
N ARG A 314 2.44 -1.35 11.19
CA ARG A 314 2.11 -0.25 10.29
C ARG A 314 3.24 -0.07 9.30
N VAL A 315 2.87 0.15 8.02
CA VAL A 315 3.78 0.46 6.92
C VAL A 315 3.26 1.73 6.27
N GLU A 316 4.01 2.81 6.34
CA GLU A 316 3.72 4.03 5.59
C GLU A 316 4.66 4.09 4.39
N THR A 317 4.08 4.24 3.18
CA THR A 317 4.83 4.31 1.94
C THR A 317 5.55 5.65 1.77
N PHE A 318 6.46 5.72 0.80
CA PHE A 318 7.01 7.01 0.37
C PHE A 318 5.89 7.85 -0.25
N GLY A 319 6.06 9.17 -0.21
CA GLY A 319 5.12 10.11 -0.80
C GLY A 319 5.77 11.46 -1.06
N ASP A 320 4.97 12.44 -1.46
CA ASP A 320 5.42 13.81 -1.71
C ASP A 320 6.03 14.44 -0.47
N ASN A 321 7.34 14.40 -0.33
CA ASN A 321 8.06 15.00 0.80
C ASN A 321 8.84 16.25 0.37
N GLN A 322 8.14 17.24 -0.17
CA GLN A 322 8.78 18.48 -0.62
C GLN A 322 9.19 19.40 0.54
N ALA A 323 8.57 19.27 1.70
CA ALA A 323 8.84 20.13 2.86
C ALA A 323 10.30 20.08 3.32
N ASN A 324 11.01 18.98 3.06
CA ASN A 324 12.41 18.80 3.41
C ASN A 324 13.35 18.96 2.21
N GLY A 325 12.87 19.49 1.08
CA GLY A 325 13.66 19.61 -0.16
C GLY A 325 13.99 18.27 -0.81
N THR A 326 13.37 17.18 -0.36
CA THR A 326 13.54 15.85 -0.92
C THR A 326 12.29 15.47 -1.69
N ASN A 327 12.51 14.87 -2.85
CA ASN A 327 11.47 14.40 -3.73
C ASN A 327 11.44 12.86 -3.62
N ASP A 328 10.64 12.34 -2.69
CA ASP A 328 10.61 10.91 -2.38
C ASP A 328 9.74 10.11 -3.36
N VAL A 329 10.03 10.23 -4.65
CA VAL A 329 9.40 9.42 -5.70
C VAL A 329 10.05 8.04 -5.71
N GLN A 330 9.72 7.28 -4.70
CA GLN A 330 10.31 5.98 -4.39
C GLN A 330 9.20 4.96 -4.12
N TRP A 331 9.56 3.69 -4.02
CA TRP A 331 8.60 2.63 -3.72
C TRP A 331 9.15 1.62 -2.71
N LEU A 332 8.27 0.81 -2.18
CA LEU A 332 8.60 -0.22 -1.20
C LEU A 332 8.39 -1.60 -1.81
N LYS A 333 9.45 -2.39 -1.88
CA LYS A 333 9.37 -3.81 -2.19
C LYS A 333 9.08 -4.58 -0.92
N VAL A 334 8.07 -5.43 -0.96
CA VAL A 334 7.78 -6.38 0.12
C VAL A 334 8.04 -7.78 -0.41
N SER A 335 9.00 -8.46 0.20
CA SER A 335 9.20 -9.89 0.00
C SER A 335 8.24 -10.64 0.91
N VAL A 336 7.48 -11.56 0.34
CA VAL A 336 6.48 -12.37 1.04
C VAL A 336 6.97 -13.81 1.06
N ASP A 337 7.10 -14.37 2.26
CA ASP A 337 7.46 -15.78 2.47
C ASP A 337 6.48 -16.40 3.46
N ALA A 338 5.53 -17.17 2.94
CA ALA A 338 4.50 -17.82 3.75
C ALA A 338 5.03 -18.89 4.71
N THR A 339 6.30 -19.28 4.58
CA THR A 339 6.97 -20.23 5.48
C THR A 339 7.72 -19.53 6.62
N SER A 340 7.98 -18.23 6.48
CA SER A 340 8.63 -17.47 7.55
C SER A 340 7.62 -17.05 8.63
N ARG A 341 8.11 -16.89 9.86
CA ARG A 341 7.26 -16.49 10.99
C ARG A 341 6.63 -15.11 10.81
N GLU A 342 7.39 -14.16 10.27
CA GLU A 342 6.96 -12.76 10.11
C GLU A 342 6.28 -12.52 8.76
N VAL A 343 6.42 -13.44 7.81
CA VAL A 343 5.83 -13.44 6.46
C VAL A 343 6.33 -12.30 5.58
N PHE A 344 6.31 -11.05 6.04
CA PHE A 344 6.66 -9.86 5.26
C PHE A 344 8.05 -9.33 5.62
N SER A 345 8.86 -9.08 4.59
CA SER A 345 10.14 -8.37 4.70
C SER A 345 10.11 -7.14 3.80
N TYR A 346 10.49 -5.99 4.33
CA TYR A 346 10.33 -4.70 3.68
C TYR A 346 11.67 -4.16 3.20
N GLN A 347 11.75 -3.75 1.94
CA GLN A 347 12.97 -3.23 1.33
C GLN A 347 12.66 -1.94 0.55
N PRO A 348 13.07 -0.77 1.06
CA PRO A 348 12.98 0.49 0.32
C PRO A 348 13.71 0.41 -1.01
N GLN A 349 13.05 0.85 -2.07
CA GLN A 349 13.63 0.92 -3.41
C GLN A 349 13.85 2.39 -3.75
N ILE A 350 15.12 2.81 -3.69
CA ILE A 350 15.52 4.15 -4.08
C ILE A 350 15.82 4.14 -5.57
N VAL A 351 14.87 4.60 -6.35
CA VAL A 351 14.94 4.64 -7.82
C VAL A 351 16.14 5.47 -8.25
N PRO A 352 17.11 4.93 -9.02
CA PRO A 352 18.35 5.62 -9.33
C PRO A 352 18.14 6.98 -10.00
N ALA A 353 17.18 7.09 -10.91
CA ALA A 353 16.85 8.34 -11.61
C ALA A 353 16.20 9.40 -10.70
N ASN A 354 15.63 8.99 -9.56
CA ASN A 354 14.93 9.86 -8.62
C ASN A 354 15.75 10.19 -7.37
N ARG A 355 17.03 9.83 -7.34
CA ARG A 355 17.92 10.16 -6.22
C ARG A 355 18.14 11.65 -6.14
N VAL A 356 18.03 12.19 -4.94
CA VAL A 356 18.48 13.56 -4.67
C VAL A 356 19.99 13.58 -4.67
N ALA A 357 20.57 14.52 -5.40
CA ALA A 357 22.02 14.69 -5.40
C ALA A 357 22.48 15.10 -3.99
N VAL A 358 23.43 14.35 -3.44
CA VAL A 358 24.09 14.77 -2.20
C VAL A 358 25.00 15.96 -2.55
N PRO A 359 24.87 17.11 -1.88
CA PRO A 359 25.82 18.23 -2.10
C PRO A 359 27.25 17.73 -1.90
N ALA A 360 28.16 18.18 -2.76
CA ALA A 360 29.56 17.91 -2.54
C ALA A 360 29.99 18.52 -1.18
N PRO A 361 30.85 17.82 -0.41
CA PRO A 361 31.32 18.31 0.88
C PRO A 361 32.12 19.63 0.75
#